data_806b0e4773e1d5f9d5f5a5c73a527696
#
_entry.id   806b0e4773e1d5f9d5f5a5c73a527696
#
_cell.length_a   1.000
_cell.length_b   1.000
_cell.length_c   1.000
_cell.angle_alpha   90.00
_cell.angle_beta   90.00
_cell.angle_gamma   90.00
#
_symmetry.space_group_name_H-M   'P 1'
#
loop_
_entity.id
_entity.type
_entity.pdbx_description
1 polymer ?
#
loop_
_entity_poly.entity_id
_entity_poly.type
_entity_poly.pdbx_seq_one_letter_code
_entity_poly.pdbx_strand_id
1 'polypeptide(L)'
;MIAPFEYSLSTILSLFSKDQDWKRTDNPTFRWITTSSSETKARSLFVPLRGTRDGHEFIPDALSKGATAFLCEKNHPILKTLSNADQSKAIVVSDCLLALGVIASYHRMRFKPMILAVTGSSGKTTTKDLLGGLFGFLKQKSLVVTEKNYNNEIGLPFTLFRITEETRVVICELGMNHRGEIARLSRITKPTHALITNIGSAHIENLKSREAIAEEKIDIISGMAESSVLFVPDDLDFLYRAKLKKLKTKIKLIVWNHKEKPNLKVKK
;
A
#
# COMPACT_ATOMS: atom_id res chain seq x y z
N MET A 1 3.75 13.67 3.91
CA MET A 1 4.35 12.83 2.83
C MET A 1 3.85 13.35 1.48
N ILE A 2 4.74 13.47 0.51
CA ILE A 2 4.47 13.91 -0.85
C ILE A 2 5.17 12.99 -1.85
N ALA A 3 4.52 12.69 -2.98
CA ALA A 3 5.09 11.89 -4.05
C ALA A 3 4.75 12.48 -5.43
N PRO A 4 5.57 12.25 -6.48
CA PRO A 4 5.24 12.54 -7.87
C PRO A 4 3.97 11.79 -8.28
N PHE A 5 3.11 12.46 -9.09
CA PHE A 5 1.82 11.90 -9.41
C PHE A 5 1.27 12.57 -10.70
N GLU A 6 1.30 11.87 -11.82
CA GLU A 6 0.83 12.44 -13.10
C GLU A 6 -0.48 11.80 -13.56
N TYR A 7 -1.60 12.37 -13.12
CA TYR A 7 -2.94 11.93 -13.50
C TYR A 7 -3.86 13.12 -13.71
N SER A 8 -4.81 12.96 -14.65
CA SER A 8 -5.91 13.89 -14.81
C SER A 8 -6.97 13.65 -13.72
N LEU A 9 -7.76 14.67 -13.45
CA LEU A 9 -8.89 14.59 -12.55
C LEU A 9 -9.88 13.50 -12.99
N SER A 10 -10.21 13.41 -14.28
CA SER A 10 -11.10 12.37 -14.80
C SER A 10 -10.58 10.96 -14.51
N THR A 11 -9.26 10.74 -14.58
CA THR A 11 -8.65 9.47 -14.21
C THR A 11 -8.89 9.18 -12.73
N ILE A 12 -8.69 10.15 -11.83
CA ILE A 12 -8.91 9.94 -10.40
C ILE A 12 -10.38 9.70 -10.10
N LEU A 13 -11.29 10.47 -10.71
CA LEU A 13 -12.74 10.28 -10.51
C LEU A 13 -13.22 8.90 -10.98
N SER A 14 -12.64 8.36 -12.06
CA SER A 14 -13.02 7.03 -12.57
C SER A 14 -12.69 5.88 -11.61
N LEU A 15 -11.85 6.11 -10.60
CA LEU A 15 -11.50 5.13 -9.57
C LEU A 15 -12.57 5.00 -8.49
N PHE A 16 -13.46 5.99 -8.39
CA PHE A 16 -14.54 6.04 -7.41
C PHE A 16 -15.88 5.91 -8.10
N SER A 17 -16.97 5.72 -7.35
CA SER A 17 -18.29 5.47 -7.92
C SER A 17 -18.75 6.60 -8.85
N LYS A 18 -19.55 6.24 -9.89
CA LYS A 18 -20.06 7.17 -10.92
C LYS A 18 -21.01 8.26 -10.38
N ASP A 19 -21.41 8.19 -9.13
CA ASP A 19 -22.34 9.12 -8.49
C ASP A 19 -21.65 10.37 -7.88
N GLN A 20 -20.47 10.72 -8.40
CA GLN A 20 -19.80 11.95 -7.97
C GLN A 20 -20.39 13.13 -8.74
N ASP A 21 -21.13 13.99 -8.06
CA ASP A 21 -21.57 15.32 -8.54
C ASP A 21 -20.34 16.25 -8.69
N TRP A 22 -19.52 15.93 -9.68
CA TRP A 22 -18.40 16.80 -10.01
C TRP A 22 -18.90 18.01 -10.79
N LYS A 23 -18.79 19.19 -10.18
CA LYS A 23 -19.34 20.44 -10.71
C LYS A 23 -18.40 21.24 -11.62
N ARG A 24 -17.14 20.79 -11.76
CA ARG A 24 -16.15 21.46 -12.61
C ARG A 24 -16.20 20.91 -14.02
N THR A 25 -16.07 21.80 -15.00
CA THR A 25 -15.97 21.46 -16.43
C THR A 25 -14.54 21.25 -16.89
N ASP A 26 -13.54 21.73 -16.11
CA ASP A 26 -12.12 21.56 -16.39
C ASP A 26 -11.63 20.16 -15.94
N ASN A 27 -10.57 19.68 -16.60
CA ASN A 27 -9.93 18.40 -16.27
C ASN A 27 -8.44 18.62 -15.92
N PRO A 28 -8.15 19.24 -14.77
CA PRO A 28 -6.78 19.54 -14.39
C PRO A 28 -5.96 18.25 -14.20
N THR A 29 -4.65 18.36 -14.43
CA THR A 29 -3.70 17.30 -14.14
C THR A 29 -2.97 17.60 -12.84
N PHE A 30 -2.80 16.56 -12.03
CA PHE A 30 -1.99 16.61 -10.82
C PHE A 30 -0.54 16.28 -11.14
N ARG A 31 0.39 16.88 -10.40
CA ARG A 31 1.83 16.52 -10.41
C ARG A 31 2.29 15.91 -9.09
N TRP A 32 1.51 16.09 -8.06
CA TRP A 32 1.85 15.65 -6.71
C TRP A 32 0.63 15.08 -6.02
N ILE A 33 0.86 14.09 -5.16
CA ILE A 33 -0.09 13.64 -4.16
C ILE A 33 0.54 13.81 -2.78
N THR A 34 -0.19 14.36 -1.82
CA THR A 34 0.33 14.62 -0.49
C THR A 34 -0.72 14.46 0.60
N THR A 35 -0.28 14.01 1.78
CA THR A 35 -1.08 13.94 3.02
C THR A 35 -0.70 15.05 4.01
N SER A 36 0.19 15.97 3.61
CA SER A 36 0.65 17.08 4.45
C SER A 36 0.39 18.41 3.77
N SER A 37 -0.37 19.28 4.43
CA SER A 37 -0.62 20.64 3.92
C SER A 37 0.67 21.47 3.85
N SER A 38 1.64 21.21 4.75
CA SER A 38 2.93 21.91 4.74
C SER A 38 3.81 21.55 3.53
N GLU A 39 3.61 20.36 2.96
CA GLU A 39 4.34 19.89 1.76
C GLU A 39 3.54 20.12 0.47
N THR A 40 2.35 20.70 0.55
CA THR A 40 1.51 20.97 -0.62
C THR A 40 2.21 21.95 -1.56
N LYS A 41 2.11 21.67 -2.85
CA LYS A 41 2.65 22.47 -3.96
C LYS A 41 1.57 22.70 -5.00
N ALA A 42 1.82 23.62 -5.92
CA ALA A 42 0.96 23.79 -7.08
C ALA A 42 0.74 22.46 -7.82
N ARG A 43 -0.50 22.21 -8.23
CA ARG A 43 -0.95 20.97 -8.89
C ARG A 43 -0.88 19.73 -8.00
N SER A 44 -1.02 19.87 -6.67
CA SER A 44 -1.18 18.75 -5.76
C SER A 44 -2.63 18.27 -5.68
N LEU A 45 -2.79 16.95 -5.51
CA LEU A 45 -3.96 16.32 -4.90
C LEU A 45 -3.67 16.18 -3.40
N PHE A 46 -4.42 16.88 -2.56
CA PHE A 46 -4.29 16.77 -1.11
C PHE A 46 -5.21 15.65 -0.57
N VAL A 47 -4.68 14.79 0.27
CA VAL A 47 -5.39 13.67 0.89
C VAL A 47 -5.38 13.87 2.40
N PRO A 48 -6.43 14.43 3.01
CA PRO A 48 -6.53 14.56 4.45
C PRO A 48 -6.71 13.19 5.10
N LEU A 49 -5.94 12.91 6.14
CA LEU A 49 -6.04 11.67 6.88
C LEU A 49 -6.38 11.96 8.34
N ARG A 50 -7.16 11.11 8.96
CA ARG A 50 -7.44 11.18 10.40
C ARG A 50 -6.25 10.61 11.18
N GLY A 51 -5.82 11.33 12.18
CA GLY A 51 -4.75 10.95 13.10
C GLY A 51 -5.04 11.53 14.48
N THR A 52 -4.03 12.03 15.18
CA THR A 52 -4.19 12.79 16.42
C THR A 52 -5.07 14.06 16.22
N ARG A 53 -4.94 14.65 15.02
CA ARG A 53 -5.83 15.73 14.53
C ARG A 53 -6.52 15.25 13.27
N ASP A 54 -7.69 15.81 12.98
CA ASP A 54 -8.38 15.55 11.73
C ASP A 54 -7.68 16.31 10.58
N GLY A 55 -7.14 15.56 9.60
CA GLY A 55 -6.46 16.12 8.44
C GLY A 55 -7.33 17.05 7.58
N HIS A 56 -8.67 16.93 7.67
CA HIS A 56 -9.60 17.80 6.96
C HIS A 56 -9.51 19.25 7.40
N GLU A 57 -9.12 19.53 8.65
CA GLU A 57 -8.88 20.87 9.15
C GLU A 57 -7.81 21.64 8.36
N PHE A 58 -6.91 20.92 7.69
CA PHE A 58 -5.81 21.49 6.91
C PHE A 58 -6.14 21.70 5.42
N ILE A 59 -7.39 21.44 4.99
CA ILE A 59 -7.82 21.67 3.60
C ILE A 59 -7.64 23.14 3.19
N PRO A 60 -8.05 24.16 4.01
CA PRO A 60 -7.84 25.56 3.64
C PRO A 60 -6.35 25.90 3.46
N ASP A 61 -5.47 25.38 4.34
CA ASP A 61 -4.02 25.59 4.23
C ASP A 61 -3.44 24.92 2.95
N ALA A 62 -3.87 23.70 2.62
CA ALA A 62 -3.47 23.04 1.39
C ALA A 62 -3.92 23.81 0.14
N LEU A 63 -5.15 24.33 0.14
CA LEU A 63 -5.68 25.13 -0.97
C LEU A 63 -4.91 26.43 -1.15
N SER A 64 -4.57 27.13 -0.06
CA SER A 64 -3.78 28.37 -0.10
C SER A 64 -2.37 28.15 -0.67
N LYS A 65 -1.81 26.92 -0.54
CA LYS A 65 -0.51 26.50 -1.08
C LYS A 65 -0.60 25.92 -2.49
N GLY A 66 -1.76 25.97 -3.13
CA GLY A 66 -1.93 25.60 -4.53
C GLY A 66 -2.40 24.17 -4.77
N ALA A 67 -3.01 23.49 -3.78
CA ALA A 67 -3.72 22.25 -4.05
C ALA A 67 -4.79 22.47 -5.12
N THR A 68 -4.76 21.70 -6.18
CA THR A 68 -5.72 21.78 -7.29
C THR A 68 -7.04 21.09 -6.94
N ALA A 69 -6.97 20.03 -6.14
CA ALA A 69 -8.12 19.33 -5.57
C ALA A 69 -7.71 18.65 -4.25
N PHE A 70 -8.70 18.21 -3.51
CA PHE A 70 -8.52 17.44 -2.29
C PHE A 70 -9.57 16.34 -2.18
N LEU A 71 -9.21 15.25 -1.51
CA LEU A 71 -10.20 14.27 -1.09
C LEU A 71 -10.96 14.79 0.13
N CYS A 72 -12.22 14.43 0.24
CA CYS A 72 -13.02 14.75 1.43
C CYS A 72 -14.00 13.62 1.71
N GLU A 73 -14.13 13.24 2.97
CA GLU A 73 -15.12 12.26 3.36
C GLU A 73 -16.55 12.82 3.20
N LYS A 74 -17.47 11.94 2.79
CA LYS A 74 -18.87 12.27 2.56
C LYS A 74 -19.46 12.92 3.82
N ASN A 75 -20.17 14.05 3.64
CA ASN A 75 -20.83 14.81 4.71
C ASN A 75 -19.87 15.42 5.75
N HIS A 76 -18.58 15.51 5.47
CA HIS A 76 -17.66 16.15 6.41
C HIS A 76 -18.01 17.65 6.57
N PRO A 77 -18.12 18.16 7.82
CA PRO A 77 -18.61 19.53 8.08
C PRO A 77 -17.74 20.63 7.46
N ILE A 78 -16.45 20.35 7.22
CA ILE A 78 -15.53 21.31 6.59
C ILE A 78 -16.04 21.81 5.23
N LEU A 79 -16.76 20.99 4.46
CA LEU A 79 -17.29 21.40 3.16
C LEU A 79 -18.20 22.60 3.27
N LYS A 80 -18.98 22.72 4.35
CA LYS A 80 -19.89 23.84 4.58
C LYS A 80 -19.18 25.15 4.93
N THR A 81 -17.93 25.09 5.36
CA THR A 81 -17.12 26.26 5.75
C THR A 81 -16.29 26.82 4.59
N LEU A 82 -16.17 26.07 3.50
CA LEU A 82 -15.41 26.47 2.32
C LEU A 82 -16.25 27.36 1.39
N SER A 83 -15.58 28.23 0.62
CA SER A 83 -16.21 28.96 -0.47
C SER A 83 -16.77 27.99 -1.55
N ASN A 84 -17.77 28.42 -2.32
CA ASN A 84 -18.30 27.60 -3.42
C ASN A 84 -17.21 27.20 -4.44
N ALA A 85 -16.26 28.08 -4.69
CA ALA A 85 -15.11 27.83 -5.56
C ALA A 85 -14.18 26.72 -4.99
N ASP A 86 -14.00 26.70 -3.68
CA ASP A 86 -13.18 25.67 -3.03
C ASP A 86 -13.94 24.35 -2.86
N GLN A 87 -15.23 24.40 -2.56
CA GLN A 87 -16.07 23.20 -2.57
C GLN A 87 -16.03 22.45 -3.90
N SER A 88 -15.98 23.19 -5.02
CA SER A 88 -15.88 22.58 -6.36
C SER A 88 -14.58 21.81 -6.61
N LYS A 89 -13.56 21.96 -5.75
CA LYS A 89 -12.28 21.21 -5.79
C LYS A 89 -12.31 19.90 -4.98
N ALA A 90 -13.40 19.63 -4.25
CA ALA A 90 -13.55 18.44 -3.43
C ALA A 90 -13.84 17.20 -4.28
N ILE A 91 -13.08 16.12 -4.08
CA ILE A 91 -13.39 14.77 -4.53
C ILE A 91 -13.96 14.04 -3.33
N VAL A 92 -15.27 13.78 -3.35
CA VAL A 92 -15.96 13.17 -2.22
C VAL A 92 -15.76 11.66 -2.24
N VAL A 93 -15.30 11.09 -1.14
CA VAL A 93 -15.06 9.65 -0.97
C VAL A 93 -15.67 9.15 0.33
N SER A 94 -15.82 7.84 0.48
CA SER A 94 -16.31 7.25 1.73
C SER A 94 -15.27 7.32 2.86
N ASP A 95 -14.00 7.18 2.52
CA ASP A 95 -12.85 7.15 3.42
C ASP A 95 -11.59 7.58 2.66
N CYS A 96 -10.89 8.58 3.15
CA CYS A 96 -9.70 9.15 2.50
C CYS A 96 -8.50 8.19 2.54
N LEU A 97 -8.36 7.37 3.59
CA LEU A 97 -7.28 6.39 3.69
C LEU A 97 -7.48 5.24 2.69
N LEU A 98 -8.70 4.72 2.60
CA LEU A 98 -9.04 3.71 1.60
C LEU A 98 -8.86 4.26 0.18
N ALA A 99 -9.28 5.49 -0.07
CA ALA A 99 -9.13 6.15 -1.37
C ALA A 99 -7.65 6.31 -1.75
N LEU A 100 -6.77 6.68 -0.82
CA LEU A 100 -5.32 6.72 -1.04
C LEU A 100 -4.79 5.35 -1.50
N GLY A 101 -5.23 4.27 -0.84
CA GLY A 101 -4.88 2.90 -1.21
C GLY A 101 -5.38 2.52 -2.61
N VAL A 102 -6.60 2.90 -2.99
CA VAL A 102 -7.17 2.67 -4.33
C VAL A 102 -6.33 3.38 -5.40
N ILE A 103 -5.99 4.66 -5.18
CA ILE A 103 -5.16 5.44 -6.10
C ILE A 103 -3.77 4.80 -6.26
N ALA A 104 -3.15 4.37 -5.14
CA ALA A 104 -1.84 3.72 -5.17
C ALA A 104 -1.88 2.35 -5.89
N SER A 105 -2.92 1.56 -5.67
CA SER A 105 -3.13 0.30 -6.37
C SER A 105 -3.31 0.51 -7.88
N TYR A 106 -4.06 1.54 -8.28
CA TYR A 106 -4.22 1.92 -9.69
C TYR A 106 -2.86 2.28 -10.29
N HIS A 107 -2.08 3.16 -9.63
CA HIS A 107 -0.75 3.53 -10.09
C HIS A 107 0.15 2.30 -10.27
N ARG A 108 0.20 1.44 -9.25
CA ARG A 108 0.99 0.19 -9.29
C ARG A 108 0.60 -0.70 -10.48
N MET A 109 -0.68 -0.79 -10.82
CA MET A 109 -1.17 -1.67 -11.89
C MET A 109 -0.81 -1.23 -13.30
N ARG A 110 -0.46 0.04 -13.49
CA ARG A 110 0.00 0.55 -14.80
C ARG A 110 1.34 -0.01 -15.22
N PHE A 111 2.11 -0.56 -14.27
CA PHE A 111 3.46 -1.08 -14.47
C PHE A 111 3.51 -2.57 -14.14
N LYS A 112 4.51 -3.26 -14.68
CA LYS A 112 4.68 -4.73 -14.49
C LYS A 112 6.02 -5.08 -13.84
N PRO A 113 6.45 -4.43 -12.75
CA PRO A 113 7.66 -4.83 -12.05
C PRO A 113 7.44 -6.15 -11.30
N MET A 114 8.52 -6.86 -11.00
CA MET A 114 8.51 -7.89 -9.97
C MET A 114 8.28 -7.21 -8.61
N ILE A 115 7.27 -7.64 -7.86
CA ILE A 115 7.00 -7.11 -6.53
C ILE A 115 7.21 -8.18 -5.48
N LEU A 116 8.18 -7.91 -4.59
CA LEU A 116 8.52 -8.71 -3.42
C LEU A 116 7.89 -8.05 -2.20
N ALA A 117 6.91 -8.69 -1.59
CA ALA A 117 6.32 -8.24 -0.33
C ALA A 117 6.87 -9.05 0.83
N VAL A 118 7.33 -8.38 1.88
CA VAL A 118 7.91 -9.01 3.08
C VAL A 118 7.05 -8.70 4.29
N THR A 119 6.61 -9.74 5.00
CA THR A 119 5.98 -9.61 6.32
C THR A 119 6.59 -10.60 7.30
N GLY A 120 6.21 -10.53 8.56
CA GLY A 120 6.69 -11.40 9.63
C GLY A 120 6.61 -10.72 10.99
N SER A 121 6.82 -11.45 12.07
CA SER A 121 6.84 -10.90 13.42
C SER A 121 8.11 -10.10 13.67
N SER A 122 9.27 -10.59 13.21
CA SER A 122 10.57 -9.93 13.26
C SER A 122 11.32 -10.11 11.94
N GLY A 123 12.41 -9.36 11.75
CA GLY A 123 13.29 -9.51 10.59
C GLY A 123 12.76 -8.92 9.27
N LYS A 124 11.58 -8.33 9.22
CA LYS A 124 11.01 -7.69 8.01
C LYS A 124 11.95 -6.67 7.38
N THR A 125 12.35 -5.68 8.17
CA THR A 125 13.22 -4.59 7.70
C THR A 125 14.60 -5.10 7.29
N THR A 126 15.21 -5.98 8.09
CA THR A 126 16.49 -6.60 7.75
C THR A 126 16.41 -7.38 6.43
N THR A 127 15.36 -8.19 6.25
CA THR A 127 15.14 -8.95 5.01
C THR A 127 14.92 -8.02 3.82
N LYS A 128 14.12 -6.98 3.98
CA LYS A 128 13.89 -5.95 2.96
C LYS A 128 15.20 -5.27 2.56
N ASP A 129 16.07 -4.92 3.53
CA ASP A 129 17.35 -4.26 3.28
C ASP A 129 18.35 -5.20 2.61
N LEU A 130 18.41 -6.48 3.03
CA LEU A 130 19.24 -7.50 2.37
C LEU A 130 18.79 -7.73 0.93
N LEU A 131 17.49 -7.85 0.67
CA LEU A 131 16.95 -7.96 -0.69
C LEU A 131 17.28 -6.72 -1.51
N GLY A 132 17.16 -5.51 -0.93
CA GLY A 132 17.57 -4.26 -1.56
C GLY A 132 19.04 -4.27 -1.97
N GLY A 133 19.92 -4.77 -1.09
CA GLY A 133 21.34 -4.96 -1.37
C GLY A 133 21.61 -5.99 -2.48
N LEU A 134 20.90 -7.13 -2.49
CA LEU A 134 21.02 -8.14 -3.53
C LEU A 134 20.62 -7.62 -4.92
N PHE A 135 19.63 -6.72 -5.00
CA PHE A 135 19.23 -6.07 -6.23
C PHE A 135 19.97 -4.75 -6.50
N GLY A 136 20.94 -4.39 -5.67
CA GLY A 136 21.71 -3.15 -5.76
C GLY A 136 22.53 -2.96 -7.05
N PHE A 137 22.73 -4.05 -7.83
CA PHE A 137 23.32 -4.01 -9.17
C PHE A 137 22.39 -3.36 -10.22
N LEU A 138 21.09 -3.24 -9.93
CA LEU A 138 20.15 -2.56 -10.80
C LEU A 138 20.39 -1.05 -10.78
N LYS A 139 20.11 -0.38 -11.91
CA LYS A 139 20.13 1.07 -11.98
C LYS A 139 19.15 1.65 -10.94
N GLN A 140 19.51 2.79 -10.35
CA GLN A 140 18.77 3.41 -9.24
C GLN A 140 17.27 3.54 -9.46
N LYS A 141 16.82 3.89 -10.68
CA LYS A 141 15.40 3.99 -11.01
C LYS A 141 14.70 2.65 -11.25
N SER A 142 15.47 1.58 -11.43
CA SER A 142 14.93 0.23 -11.68
C SER A 142 14.57 -0.52 -10.40
N LEU A 143 14.98 -0.02 -9.24
CA LEU A 143 14.71 -0.60 -7.93
C LEU A 143 13.95 0.40 -7.04
N VAL A 144 12.82 -0.02 -6.50
CA VAL A 144 12.06 0.71 -5.49
C VAL A 144 12.00 -0.13 -4.22
N VAL A 145 12.42 0.42 -3.10
CA VAL A 145 12.38 -0.24 -1.78
C VAL A 145 11.60 0.63 -0.81
N THR A 146 10.80 0.01 0.05
CA THR A 146 10.14 0.71 1.16
C THR A 146 11.18 1.46 2.00
N GLU A 147 11.01 2.76 2.12
CA GLU A 147 11.85 3.63 2.93
C GLU A 147 11.32 3.74 4.36
N LYS A 148 12.23 3.91 5.31
CA LYS A 148 11.86 4.12 6.72
C LYS A 148 10.85 3.05 7.18
N ASN A 149 9.82 3.48 7.89
CA ASN A 149 8.69 2.67 8.38
C ASN A 149 7.43 2.81 7.51
N TYR A 150 7.56 3.07 6.20
CA TYR A 150 6.43 3.22 5.26
C TYR A 150 5.81 1.86 4.90
N ASN A 151 5.50 1.06 5.92
CA ASN A 151 5.03 -0.31 5.83
C ASN A 151 3.55 -0.51 6.18
N ASN A 152 2.81 0.59 6.38
CA ASN A 152 1.39 0.62 6.75
C ASN A 152 0.52 1.25 5.65
N GLU A 153 -0.79 1.36 5.89
CA GLU A 153 -1.78 1.86 4.93
C GLU A 153 -1.55 3.32 4.49
N ILE A 154 -0.80 4.10 5.27
CA ILE A 154 -0.42 5.48 4.90
C ILE A 154 0.90 5.48 4.12
N GLY A 155 1.91 4.76 4.58
CA GLY A 155 3.26 4.81 4.03
C GLY A 155 3.44 4.01 2.74
N LEU A 156 2.85 2.81 2.67
CA LEU A 156 2.96 1.93 1.50
C LEU A 156 2.53 2.60 0.19
N PRO A 157 1.42 3.37 0.12
CA PRO A 157 1.07 4.14 -1.07
C PRO A 157 2.22 4.99 -1.62
N PHE A 158 2.98 5.67 -0.76
CA PHE A 158 4.10 6.52 -1.18
C PHE A 158 5.30 5.71 -1.70
N THR A 159 5.48 4.47 -1.25
CA THR A 159 6.42 3.54 -1.87
C THR A 159 5.96 3.19 -3.30
N LEU A 160 4.67 2.90 -3.50
CA LEU A 160 4.12 2.51 -4.79
C LEU A 160 4.11 3.67 -5.79
N PHE A 161 3.86 4.92 -5.39
CA PHE A 161 3.92 6.08 -6.26
C PHE A 161 5.32 6.35 -6.85
N ARG A 162 6.37 5.73 -6.33
CA ARG A 162 7.74 5.80 -6.88
C ARG A 162 7.96 4.85 -8.07
N ILE A 163 7.01 3.97 -8.37
CA ILE A 163 7.08 3.05 -9.52
C ILE A 163 6.96 3.85 -10.81
N THR A 164 7.84 3.58 -11.75
CA THR A 164 7.87 4.18 -13.09
C THR A 164 8.02 3.09 -14.15
N GLU A 165 8.04 3.45 -15.44
CA GLU A 165 8.30 2.52 -16.54
C GLU A 165 9.69 1.89 -16.48
N GLU A 166 10.65 2.57 -15.83
CA GLU A 166 12.01 2.05 -15.63
C GLU A 166 12.08 1.03 -14.49
N THR A 167 11.07 0.95 -13.62
CA THR A 167 11.10 0.10 -12.43
C THR A 167 10.96 -1.37 -12.83
N ARG A 168 11.92 -2.20 -12.38
CA ARG A 168 11.96 -3.65 -12.61
C ARG A 168 11.65 -4.44 -11.36
N VAL A 169 12.06 -3.94 -10.20
CA VAL A 169 11.88 -4.60 -8.90
C VAL A 169 11.34 -3.60 -7.89
N VAL A 170 10.36 -4.05 -7.13
CA VAL A 170 9.81 -3.31 -5.98
C VAL A 170 9.88 -4.21 -4.76
N ILE A 171 10.44 -3.73 -3.66
CA ILE A 171 10.51 -4.46 -2.40
C ILE A 171 9.68 -3.71 -1.37
N CYS A 172 8.56 -4.31 -0.98
CA CYS A 172 7.62 -3.74 -0.02
C CYS A 172 7.70 -4.47 1.32
N GLU A 173 7.89 -3.71 2.40
CA GLU A 173 7.65 -4.20 3.75
C GLU A 173 6.16 -4.00 4.10
N LEU A 174 5.49 -5.06 4.57
CA LEU A 174 4.10 -5.01 5.03
C LEU A 174 4.06 -5.24 6.55
N GLY A 175 3.76 -4.16 7.28
CA GLY A 175 3.57 -4.15 8.72
C GLY A 175 2.09 -4.29 9.11
N MET A 176 1.83 -4.63 10.38
CA MET A 176 0.48 -4.67 10.94
C MET A 176 0.50 -4.32 12.42
N ASN A 177 -0.63 -3.80 12.90
CA ASN A 177 -0.98 -3.68 14.31
C ASN A 177 -2.34 -4.33 14.60
N HIS A 178 -3.24 -4.35 13.62
CA HIS A 178 -4.61 -4.84 13.75
C HIS A 178 -4.94 -5.88 12.68
N ARG A 179 -6.04 -6.63 12.91
CA ARG A 179 -6.55 -7.61 11.95
C ARG A 179 -6.98 -6.96 10.63
N GLY A 180 -6.69 -7.65 9.52
CA GLY A 180 -7.07 -7.27 8.17
C GLY A 180 -6.12 -6.29 7.50
N GLU A 181 -5.11 -5.74 8.20
CA GLU A 181 -4.17 -4.80 7.62
C GLU A 181 -3.28 -5.44 6.55
N ILE A 182 -2.73 -6.65 6.81
CA ILE A 182 -1.91 -7.35 5.79
C ILE A 182 -2.73 -7.66 4.55
N ALA A 183 -4.00 -8.08 4.71
CA ALA A 183 -4.87 -8.32 3.56
C ALA A 183 -5.09 -7.06 2.72
N ARG A 184 -5.31 -5.90 3.36
CA ARG A 184 -5.49 -4.61 2.67
C ARG A 184 -4.21 -4.18 1.96
N LEU A 185 -3.07 -4.20 2.66
CA LEU A 185 -1.76 -3.88 2.10
C LEU A 185 -1.41 -4.77 0.91
N SER A 186 -1.70 -6.07 1.01
CA SER A 186 -1.49 -7.01 -0.08
C SER A 186 -2.35 -6.70 -1.31
N ARG A 187 -3.65 -6.37 -1.12
CA ARG A 187 -4.55 -6.00 -2.22
C ARG A 187 -4.11 -4.71 -2.92
N ILE A 188 -3.54 -3.76 -2.17
CA ILE A 188 -2.97 -2.53 -2.73
C ILE A 188 -1.70 -2.84 -3.53
N THR A 189 -0.81 -3.66 -2.96
CA THR A 189 0.52 -3.97 -3.52
C THR A 189 0.45 -4.94 -4.68
N LYS A 190 -0.46 -5.93 -4.63
CA LYS A 190 -0.59 -7.06 -5.57
C LYS A 190 0.77 -7.74 -5.83
N PRO A 191 1.34 -8.42 -4.82
CA PRO A 191 2.66 -8.99 -4.90
C PRO A 191 2.73 -10.11 -5.95
N THR A 192 3.85 -10.19 -6.69
CA THR A 192 4.21 -11.35 -7.51
C THR A 192 4.96 -12.39 -6.68
N HIS A 193 5.68 -11.93 -5.67
CA HIS A 193 6.42 -12.74 -4.71
C HIS A 193 6.14 -12.22 -3.31
N ALA A 194 5.95 -13.12 -2.36
CA ALA A 194 5.78 -12.76 -0.96
C ALA A 194 6.66 -13.62 -0.07
N LEU A 195 7.13 -13.04 1.03
CA LEU A 195 7.95 -13.71 2.02
C LEU A 195 7.38 -13.46 3.42
N ILE A 196 7.17 -14.55 4.18
CA ILE A 196 6.90 -14.48 5.61
C ILE A 196 8.19 -14.87 6.34
N THR A 197 8.81 -13.94 7.06
CA THR A 197 10.10 -14.19 7.72
C THR A 197 9.97 -15.17 8.89
N ASN A 198 9.00 -14.94 9.75
CA ASN A 198 8.67 -15.81 10.88
C ASN A 198 7.29 -15.48 11.47
N ILE A 199 6.81 -16.39 12.36
CA ILE A 199 5.65 -16.18 13.21
C ILE A 199 6.09 -16.24 14.67
N GLY A 200 6.25 -15.09 15.29
CA GLY A 200 6.57 -14.93 16.70
C GLY A 200 5.38 -14.40 17.50
N SER A 201 5.66 -13.78 18.66
CA SER A 201 4.68 -13.19 19.57
C SER A 201 4.47 -11.70 19.37
N ALA A 202 5.13 -11.05 18.40
CA ALA A 202 4.93 -9.63 18.13
C ALA A 202 3.45 -9.36 17.81
N HIS A 203 2.87 -8.31 18.44
CA HIS A 203 1.46 -7.92 18.34
C HIS A 203 0.47 -8.90 19.00
N ILE A 204 0.94 -9.79 19.92
CA ILE A 204 0.07 -10.76 20.61
C ILE A 204 -0.99 -10.05 21.46
N GLU A 205 -0.69 -8.87 22.00
CA GLU A 205 -1.64 -8.05 22.78
C GLU A 205 -2.87 -7.66 21.95
N ASN A 206 -2.69 -7.38 20.67
CA ASN A 206 -3.76 -6.98 19.74
C ASN A 206 -4.48 -8.20 19.13
N LEU A 207 -3.75 -9.27 18.82
CA LEU A 207 -4.27 -10.43 18.09
C LEU A 207 -4.62 -11.61 18.98
N LYS A 208 -4.22 -11.58 20.26
CA LYS A 208 -4.58 -12.52 21.35
C LYS A 208 -3.95 -13.91 21.25
N SER A 209 -3.49 -14.37 20.09
CA SER A 209 -2.83 -15.68 19.97
C SER A 209 -1.79 -15.70 18.83
N ARG A 210 -0.87 -16.66 18.88
CA ARG A 210 0.12 -16.91 17.83
C ARG A 210 -0.55 -17.40 16.54
N GLU A 211 -1.63 -18.15 16.67
CA GLU A 211 -2.46 -18.61 15.54
C GLU A 211 -3.10 -17.43 14.79
N ALA A 212 -3.66 -16.47 15.53
CA ALA A 212 -4.23 -15.26 14.93
C ALA A 212 -3.16 -14.40 14.24
N ILE A 213 -1.94 -14.34 14.79
CA ILE A 213 -0.79 -13.67 14.16
C ILE A 213 -0.42 -14.38 12.85
N ALA A 214 -0.41 -15.72 12.85
CA ALA A 214 -0.12 -16.50 11.64
C ALA A 214 -1.19 -16.29 10.57
N GLU A 215 -2.48 -16.34 10.95
CA GLU A 215 -3.59 -16.07 10.03
C GLU A 215 -3.48 -14.71 9.37
N GLU A 216 -3.20 -13.68 10.15
CA GLU A 216 -3.05 -12.32 9.64
C GLU A 216 -1.87 -12.21 8.64
N LYS A 217 -0.71 -12.82 8.96
CA LYS A 217 0.45 -12.76 8.05
C LYS A 217 0.25 -13.57 6.77
N ILE A 218 -0.47 -14.70 6.85
CA ILE A 218 -0.85 -15.48 5.67
C ILE A 218 -1.77 -14.68 4.74
N ASP A 219 -2.51 -13.70 5.26
CA ASP A 219 -3.35 -12.81 4.45
C ASP A 219 -2.58 -11.96 3.44
N ILE A 220 -1.24 -12.02 3.45
CA ILE A 220 -0.39 -11.48 2.37
C ILE A 220 -0.76 -12.07 0.99
N ILE A 221 -1.37 -13.25 0.95
CA ILE A 221 -1.85 -13.87 -0.29
C ILE A 221 -3.10 -13.19 -0.89
N SER A 222 -3.81 -12.35 -0.12
CA SER A 222 -5.09 -11.76 -0.53
C SER A 222 -5.01 -10.88 -1.78
N GLY A 223 -3.82 -10.37 -2.11
CA GLY A 223 -3.56 -9.57 -3.31
C GLY A 223 -2.73 -10.30 -4.38
N MET A 224 -2.31 -11.54 -4.13
CA MET A 224 -1.46 -12.31 -5.04
C MET A 224 -2.28 -12.97 -6.16
N ALA A 225 -1.73 -12.98 -7.36
CA ALA A 225 -2.30 -13.70 -8.50
C ALA A 225 -1.90 -15.19 -8.49
N GLU A 226 -2.56 -16.01 -9.33
CA GLU A 226 -2.33 -17.47 -9.37
C GLU A 226 -0.90 -17.90 -9.68
N SER A 227 -0.15 -17.15 -10.47
CA SER A 227 1.24 -17.46 -10.82
C SER A 227 2.27 -16.93 -9.82
N SER A 228 1.82 -16.36 -8.71
CA SER A 228 2.70 -15.76 -7.70
C SER A 228 3.42 -16.80 -6.85
N VAL A 229 4.50 -16.40 -6.18
CA VAL A 229 5.33 -17.27 -5.34
C VAL A 229 5.27 -16.80 -3.89
N LEU A 230 5.01 -17.72 -2.98
CA LEU A 230 5.02 -17.47 -1.54
C LEU A 230 6.15 -18.26 -0.87
N PHE A 231 7.06 -17.55 -0.22
CA PHE A 231 8.14 -18.12 0.58
C PHE A 231 7.76 -18.11 2.06
N VAL A 232 7.99 -19.24 2.72
CA VAL A 232 7.61 -19.43 4.13
C VAL A 232 8.60 -20.28 4.88
N PRO A 233 8.81 -20.05 6.18
CA PRO A 233 9.58 -20.94 7.03
C PRO A 233 8.85 -22.27 7.28
N ASP A 234 9.59 -23.33 7.53
CA ASP A 234 9.07 -24.70 7.75
C ASP A 234 8.32 -24.87 9.06
N ASP A 235 8.59 -24.05 10.06
CA ASP A 235 7.90 -24.07 11.37
C ASP A 235 6.43 -23.61 11.31
N LEU A 236 5.96 -23.22 10.13
CA LEU A 236 4.57 -22.82 9.88
C LEU A 236 3.65 -23.96 9.40
N ASP A 237 4.15 -25.17 9.30
CA ASP A 237 3.48 -26.30 8.64
C ASP A 237 2.06 -26.61 9.18
N PHE A 238 1.83 -26.42 10.46
CA PHE A 238 0.57 -26.74 11.11
C PHE A 238 -0.58 -25.78 10.76
N LEU A 239 -0.37 -24.49 10.87
CA LEU A 239 -1.37 -23.43 10.60
C LEU A 239 -1.57 -23.20 9.10
N TYR A 240 -0.57 -23.53 8.36
CA TYR A 240 -0.46 -23.33 6.92
C TYR A 240 -1.39 -24.21 6.11
N ARG A 241 -1.37 -25.50 6.41
CA ARG A 241 -2.11 -26.52 5.65
C ARG A 241 -3.61 -26.29 5.67
N ALA A 242 -4.15 -25.75 6.78
CA ALA A 242 -5.58 -25.49 6.90
C ALA A 242 -6.03 -24.31 6.01
N LYS A 243 -5.28 -23.22 5.98
CA LYS A 243 -5.65 -22.02 5.21
C LYS A 243 -5.22 -22.11 3.75
N LEU A 244 -4.06 -22.69 3.47
CA LEU A 244 -3.58 -22.93 2.11
C LEU A 244 -4.41 -23.99 1.36
N LYS A 245 -4.95 -25.00 2.04
CA LYS A 245 -5.92 -25.93 1.43
C LYS A 245 -7.23 -25.25 0.99
N LYS A 246 -7.59 -24.12 1.61
CA LYS A 246 -8.74 -23.29 1.20
C LYS A 246 -8.44 -22.35 0.04
N LEU A 247 -7.16 -22.18 -0.32
CA LEU A 247 -6.79 -21.35 -1.46
C LEU A 247 -7.19 -22.04 -2.76
N LYS A 248 -8.15 -21.45 -3.45
CA LYS A 248 -8.50 -21.81 -4.84
C LYS A 248 -7.43 -21.34 -5.86
N THR A 249 -6.32 -20.74 -5.39
CA THR A 249 -5.32 -20.13 -6.22
C THR A 249 -4.08 -21.03 -6.36
N LYS A 250 -3.55 -21.15 -7.57
CA LYS A 250 -2.32 -21.89 -7.90
C LYS A 250 -1.08 -21.08 -7.52
N ILE A 251 -0.98 -20.60 -6.28
CA ILE A 251 0.23 -19.94 -5.78
C ILE A 251 1.30 -21.00 -5.54
N LYS A 252 2.51 -20.77 -6.07
CA LYS A 252 3.65 -21.63 -5.83
C LYS A 252 4.19 -21.42 -4.42
N LEU A 253 4.16 -22.46 -3.59
CA LEU A 253 4.69 -22.43 -2.24
C LEU A 253 6.13 -22.91 -2.22
N ILE A 254 7.04 -22.14 -1.60
CA ILE A 254 8.42 -22.52 -1.33
C ILE A 254 8.63 -22.48 0.18
N VAL A 255 8.89 -23.65 0.76
CA VAL A 255 9.19 -23.80 2.20
C VAL A 255 10.70 -23.81 2.37
N TRP A 256 11.22 -23.02 3.28
CA TRP A 256 12.63 -22.97 3.64
C TRP A 256 12.84 -23.38 5.10
N ASN A 257 13.94 -24.12 5.35
CA ASN A 257 14.26 -24.68 6.67
C ASN A 257 15.45 -23.92 7.27
N HIS A 258 15.29 -23.49 8.53
CA HIS A 258 16.37 -22.84 9.29
C HIS A 258 17.51 -23.78 9.69
N LYS A 259 17.25 -25.10 9.75
CA LYS A 259 18.16 -26.10 10.32
C LYS A 259 19.01 -26.82 9.26
N GLU A 260 18.65 -26.73 8.00
CA GLU A 260 19.38 -27.37 6.90
C GLU A 260 20.06 -26.32 6.02
N LYS A 261 21.25 -26.66 5.48
CA LYS A 261 21.83 -25.92 4.36
C LYS A 261 20.78 -25.83 3.23
N PRO A 262 20.68 -24.73 2.50
CA PRO A 262 19.55 -24.47 1.60
C PRO A 262 19.47 -25.52 0.49
N ASN A 263 18.81 -26.63 0.75
CA ASN A 263 18.30 -27.53 -0.27
C ASN A 263 16.93 -27.00 -0.71
N LEU A 264 16.93 -26.19 -1.76
CA LEU A 264 15.73 -25.68 -2.39
C LEU A 264 14.89 -26.84 -2.94
N LYS A 265 14.08 -27.48 -2.12
CA LYS A 265 13.07 -28.44 -2.59
C LYS A 265 11.88 -27.67 -3.15
N VAL A 266 11.87 -27.49 -4.45
CA VAL A 266 10.69 -26.99 -5.18
C VAL A 266 9.69 -28.14 -5.26
N LYS A 267 8.64 -28.11 -4.45
CA LYS A 267 7.48 -28.99 -4.67
C LYS A 267 6.64 -28.43 -5.83
N LYS A 268 6.54 -29.24 -6.90
CA LYS A 268 5.65 -28.97 -8.04
C LYS A 268 4.18 -29.10 -7.65
#